data_7791b3c396d0c6363782c605028bf678
#
_entry.id   7791b3c396d0c6363782c605028bf678
#
_cell.length_a   1.000
_cell.length_b   1.000
_cell.length_c   1.000
_cell.angle_alpha   90.00
_cell.angle_beta   90.00
_cell.angle_gamma   90.00
#
_symmetry.space_group_name_H-M   'P 1'
#
loop_
_entity.id
_entity.type
_entity.pdbx_description
1 polymer ?
#
loop_
_entity_poly.entity_id
_entity_poly.type
_entity_poly.pdbx_seq_one_letter_code
_entity_poly.pdbx_strand_id
1 'polypeptide(L)'
;MFSSSRGLDSFDQYLQDVEKYPLIQDPREERELARRAREGDKEAAERLVTANLRFVISYVKKYQGRGLGLAELVCIGNEGLLKAVKKFDPDKGVKFISYAVWWIRQTVLQALAEQTRSGRIPLNQNSNLAKLARTNTALTQMLGRAPTDLEISREMDEPVDTIRALRRVAASELSLDAPIDRGDRDSSSFGERFAGTAAADIEEDVESIARREFLETMFDSYLTERERKILYLYYGLDDGEERTLEEIGSLLGVTRERIRQIRNRAFEKLKESPHGESLSGFWSAN
;
A
#
# COMPACT_ATOMS: atom_id res chain seq x y z
N MET A 1 -11.35 -2.13 -20.66
CA MET A 1 -12.77 -1.80 -20.74
C MET A 1 -13.65 -3.05 -20.92
N PHE A 2 -13.38 -4.16 -20.19
CA PHE A 2 -14.13 -5.42 -20.40
C PHE A 2 -14.26 -6.25 -19.11
N SER A 3 -14.69 -5.67 -18.00
CA SER A 3 -14.96 -6.48 -16.80
C SER A 3 -16.14 -6.04 -15.92
N SER A 4 -16.75 -4.88 -16.18
CA SER A 4 -17.83 -4.37 -15.31
C SER A 4 -19.25 -4.86 -15.66
N SER A 5 -19.51 -5.26 -16.89
CA SER A 5 -20.89 -5.60 -17.32
C SER A 5 -21.34 -6.99 -16.85
N ARG A 6 -20.48 -8.00 -16.81
CA ARG A 6 -20.87 -9.37 -16.39
C ARG A 6 -21.24 -9.49 -14.92
N GLY A 7 -20.63 -8.68 -14.05
CA GLY A 7 -20.93 -8.72 -12.61
C GLY A 7 -22.25 -8.03 -12.24
N LEU A 8 -22.61 -6.98 -12.96
CA LEU A 8 -23.88 -6.27 -12.77
C LEU A 8 -25.07 -7.15 -13.18
N ASP A 9 -24.98 -7.79 -14.34
CA ASP A 9 -26.05 -8.69 -14.83
C ASP A 9 -26.33 -9.87 -13.88
N SER A 10 -25.29 -10.46 -13.27
CA SER A 10 -25.44 -11.59 -12.34
C SER A 10 -26.05 -11.19 -11.00
N PHE A 11 -25.75 -9.98 -10.51
CA PHE A 11 -26.32 -9.49 -9.26
C PHE A 11 -27.78 -9.05 -9.43
N ASP A 12 -28.11 -8.45 -10.55
CA ASP A 12 -29.49 -8.08 -10.88
C ASP A 12 -30.37 -9.33 -11.03
N GLN A 13 -29.86 -10.38 -11.64
CA GLN A 13 -30.53 -11.67 -11.69
C GLN A 13 -30.76 -12.26 -10.30
N TYR A 14 -29.75 -12.22 -9.45
CA TYR A 14 -29.88 -12.65 -8.04
C TYR A 14 -30.99 -11.87 -7.30
N LEU A 15 -31.08 -10.55 -7.48
CA LEU A 15 -32.13 -9.73 -6.86
C LEU A 15 -33.53 -10.15 -7.33
N GLN A 16 -33.71 -10.41 -8.63
CA GLN A 16 -34.95 -10.91 -9.18
C GLN A 16 -35.33 -12.30 -8.64
N ASP A 17 -34.35 -13.18 -8.46
CA ASP A 17 -34.60 -14.52 -7.91
C ASP A 17 -34.99 -14.46 -6.44
N VAL A 18 -34.34 -13.58 -5.66
CA VAL A 18 -34.68 -13.36 -4.25
C VAL A 18 -36.11 -12.85 -4.05
N GLU A 19 -36.64 -12.07 -5.00
CA GLU A 19 -38.02 -11.60 -4.95
C GLU A 19 -39.08 -12.72 -5.12
N LYS A 20 -38.71 -13.81 -5.78
CA LYS A 20 -39.61 -14.97 -6.01
C LYS A 20 -39.81 -15.83 -4.78
N TYR A 21 -38.87 -15.78 -3.81
CA TYR A 21 -38.97 -16.60 -2.61
C TYR A 21 -40.06 -16.10 -1.67
N PRO A 22 -41.00 -16.97 -1.25
CA PRO A 22 -42.08 -16.59 -0.36
C PRO A 22 -41.53 -16.37 1.07
N LEU A 23 -42.04 -15.34 1.75
CA LEU A 23 -41.71 -15.02 3.13
C LEU A 23 -42.39 -16.00 4.09
N ILE A 24 -41.74 -16.32 5.20
CA ILE A 24 -42.37 -17.03 6.31
C ILE A 24 -43.07 -16.00 7.18
N GLN A 25 -44.40 -16.11 7.28
CA GLN A 25 -45.21 -15.18 8.06
C GLN A 25 -45.60 -15.76 9.42
N ASP A 26 -45.76 -17.08 9.52
CA ASP A 26 -46.17 -17.75 10.74
C ASP A 26 -44.94 -18.05 11.63
N PRO A 27 -44.92 -17.52 12.88
CA PRO A 27 -43.87 -17.83 13.82
C PRO A 27 -43.80 -19.32 14.23
N ARG A 28 -44.85 -20.10 14.00
CA ARG A 28 -44.83 -21.55 14.25
C ARG A 28 -44.11 -22.27 13.13
N GLU A 29 -44.36 -21.89 11.88
CA GLU A 29 -43.61 -22.41 10.71
C GLU A 29 -42.13 -22.12 10.85
N GLU A 30 -41.75 -20.87 11.24
CA GLU A 30 -40.35 -20.47 11.47
C GLU A 30 -39.66 -21.37 12.51
N ARG A 31 -40.31 -21.65 13.64
CA ARG A 31 -39.75 -22.52 14.69
C ARG A 31 -39.60 -23.97 14.24
N GLU A 32 -40.60 -24.48 13.52
CA GLU A 32 -40.56 -25.86 13.03
C GLU A 32 -39.46 -26.06 12.00
N LEU A 33 -39.31 -25.13 11.04
CA LEU A 33 -38.21 -25.14 10.08
C LEU A 33 -36.84 -25.03 10.78
N ALA A 34 -36.73 -24.18 11.79
CA ALA A 34 -35.49 -24.04 12.55
C ALA A 34 -35.14 -25.31 13.35
N ARG A 35 -36.13 -26.02 13.88
CA ARG A 35 -35.92 -27.31 14.60
C ARG A 35 -35.43 -28.38 13.63
N ARG A 36 -36.10 -28.54 12.47
CA ARG A 36 -35.70 -29.48 11.44
C ARG A 36 -34.30 -29.15 10.88
N ALA A 37 -34.01 -27.86 10.65
CA ALA A 37 -32.68 -27.42 10.21
C ALA A 37 -31.57 -27.78 11.23
N ARG A 38 -31.87 -27.71 12.55
CA ARG A 38 -30.94 -28.10 13.61
C ARG A 38 -30.72 -29.63 13.65
N GLU A 39 -31.70 -30.41 13.27
CA GLU A 39 -31.64 -31.89 13.16
C GLU A 39 -30.89 -32.34 11.88
N GLY A 40 -30.50 -31.38 11.00
CA GLY A 40 -29.72 -31.65 9.79
C GLY A 40 -30.56 -31.69 8.50
N ASP A 41 -31.83 -31.31 8.55
CA ASP A 41 -32.68 -31.19 7.36
C ASP A 41 -32.23 -30.00 6.50
N LYS A 42 -31.66 -30.32 5.34
CA LYS A 42 -31.14 -29.32 4.39
C LYS A 42 -32.24 -28.48 3.75
N GLU A 43 -33.40 -29.10 3.43
CA GLU A 43 -34.51 -28.41 2.81
C GLU A 43 -35.11 -27.36 3.76
N ALA A 44 -35.26 -27.71 5.03
CA ALA A 44 -35.73 -26.80 6.06
C ALA A 44 -34.74 -25.63 6.27
N ALA A 45 -33.42 -25.90 6.30
CA ALA A 45 -32.39 -24.88 6.41
C ALA A 45 -32.41 -23.96 5.18
N GLU A 46 -32.50 -24.48 3.98
CA GLU A 46 -32.56 -23.70 2.72
C GLU A 46 -33.82 -22.84 2.69
N ARG A 47 -34.97 -23.37 3.09
CA ARG A 47 -36.22 -22.63 3.19
C ARG A 47 -36.11 -21.47 4.19
N LEU A 48 -35.48 -21.69 5.35
CA LEU A 48 -35.28 -20.65 6.36
C LEU A 48 -34.33 -19.55 5.86
N VAL A 49 -33.26 -19.92 5.12
CA VAL A 49 -32.33 -18.97 4.51
C VAL A 49 -33.02 -18.15 3.43
N THR A 50 -33.65 -18.81 2.44
CA THR A 50 -34.23 -18.13 1.27
C THR A 50 -35.31 -17.13 1.65
N ALA A 51 -36.16 -17.45 2.64
CA ALA A 51 -37.18 -16.56 3.17
C ALA A 51 -36.60 -15.28 3.83
N ASN A 52 -35.33 -15.29 4.24
CA ASN A 52 -34.69 -14.18 4.93
C ASN A 52 -33.67 -13.37 4.08
N LEU A 53 -33.40 -13.77 2.82
CA LEU A 53 -32.45 -13.08 1.95
C LEU A 53 -32.82 -11.61 1.70
N ARG A 54 -34.10 -11.30 1.54
CA ARG A 54 -34.58 -9.91 1.36
C ARG A 54 -34.22 -9.03 2.55
N PHE A 55 -34.30 -9.57 3.75
CA PHE A 55 -33.89 -8.85 4.94
C PHE A 55 -32.38 -8.59 4.95
N VAL A 56 -31.56 -9.58 4.57
CA VAL A 56 -30.10 -9.40 4.48
C VAL A 56 -29.78 -8.24 3.56
N ILE A 57 -30.36 -8.20 2.35
CA ILE A 57 -30.13 -7.12 1.38
C ILE A 57 -30.48 -5.76 1.99
N SER A 58 -31.64 -5.64 2.63
CA SER A 58 -32.07 -4.38 3.24
C SER A 58 -31.14 -3.96 4.41
N TYR A 59 -30.67 -4.94 5.17
CA TYR A 59 -29.80 -4.68 6.31
C TYR A 59 -28.39 -4.25 5.92
N VAL A 60 -27.79 -4.87 4.90
CA VAL A 60 -26.41 -4.57 4.50
C VAL A 60 -26.27 -3.26 3.73
N LYS A 61 -27.36 -2.74 3.12
CA LYS A 61 -27.39 -1.43 2.45
C LYS A 61 -26.80 -0.29 3.29
N LYS A 62 -26.98 -0.32 4.61
CA LYS A 62 -26.43 0.70 5.54
C LYS A 62 -24.90 0.70 5.65
N TYR A 63 -24.24 -0.34 5.14
CA TYR A 63 -22.76 -0.44 5.12
C TYR A 63 -22.17 -0.07 3.76
N GLN A 64 -23.01 0.28 2.79
CA GLN A 64 -22.60 0.72 1.46
C GLN A 64 -21.70 1.97 1.53
N GLY A 65 -20.75 2.10 0.61
CA GLY A 65 -19.80 3.23 0.59
C GLY A 65 -18.65 3.13 1.62
N ARG A 66 -18.48 1.98 2.27
CA ARG A 66 -17.41 1.75 3.26
C ARG A 66 -16.24 0.91 2.72
N GLY A 67 -16.07 0.84 1.38
CA GLY A 67 -14.96 0.15 0.74
C GLY A 67 -15.31 -1.18 0.07
N LEU A 68 -16.51 -1.76 0.35
CA LEU A 68 -17.01 -2.97 -0.32
C LEU A 68 -18.24 -2.64 -1.18
N GLY A 69 -18.38 -3.33 -2.33
CA GLY A 69 -19.53 -3.26 -3.21
C GLY A 69 -20.79 -3.86 -2.56
N LEU A 70 -21.99 -3.46 -3.05
CA LEU A 70 -23.25 -3.99 -2.51
C LEU A 70 -23.37 -5.50 -2.71
N ALA A 71 -22.95 -6.04 -3.85
CA ALA A 71 -22.96 -7.47 -4.13
C ALA A 71 -22.09 -8.24 -3.14
N GLU A 72 -20.89 -7.76 -2.85
CA GLU A 72 -19.97 -8.34 -1.87
C GLU A 72 -20.57 -8.31 -0.46
N LEU A 73 -21.13 -7.16 -0.05
CA LEU A 73 -21.78 -7.01 1.24
C LEU A 73 -22.95 -7.98 1.41
N VAL A 74 -23.72 -8.22 0.34
CA VAL A 74 -24.83 -9.19 0.35
C VAL A 74 -24.30 -10.62 0.48
N CYS A 75 -23.26 -11.00 -0.24
CA CYS A 75 -22.62 -12.32 -0.11
C CYS A 75 -22.12 -12.56 1.32
N ILE A 76 -21.42 -11.58 1.90
CA ILE A 76 -20.93 -11.63 3.27
C ILE A 76 -22.09 -11.69 4.28
N GLY A 77 -23.15 -10.92 4.04
CA GLY A 77 -24.36 -10.97 4.87
C GLY A 77 -25.04 -12.32 4.84
N ASN A 78 -25.13 -12.97 3.66
CA ASN A 78 -25.66 -14.31 3.49
C ASN A 78 -24.80 -15.35 4.22
N GLU A 79 -23.47 -15.22 4.22
CA GLU A 79 -22.59 -16.07 5.03
C GLU A 79 -22.92 -15.94 6.53
N GLY A 80 -23.13 -14.71 7.00
CA GLY A 80 -23.59 -14.46 8.38
C GLY A 80 -24.95 -15.10 8.68
N LEU A 81 -25.88 -15.04 7.74
CA LEU A 81 -27.20 -15.70 7.85
C LEU A 81 -27.06 -17.22 7.95
N LEU A 82 -26.22 -17.85 7.13
CA LEU A 82 -25.92 -19.28 7.18
C LEU A 82 -25.31 -19.71 8.52
N LYS A 83 -24.40 -18.89 9.08
CA LYS A 83 -23.84 -19.11 10.42
C LYS A 83 -24.94 -19.06 11.49
N ALA A 84 -25.89 -18.12 11.34
CA ALA A 84 -27.02 -18.00 12.25
C ALA A 84 -27.93 -19.24 12.23
N VAL A 85 -28.28 -19.76 11.04
CA VAL A 85 -29.13 -20.96 10.91
C VAL A 85 -28.51 -22.15 11.66
N LYS A 86 -27.19 -22.36 11.53
CA LYS A 86 -26.50 -23.47 12.19
C LYS A 86 -26.48 -23.39 13.72
N LYS A 87 -26.59 -22.18 14.28
CA LYS A 87 -26.44 -21.93 15.72
C LYS A 87 -27.72 -21.47 16.41
N PHE A 88 -28.79 -21.29 15.67
CA PHE A 88 -30.05 -20.84 16.22
C PHE A 88 -30.73 -21.91 17.06
N ASP A 89 -31.28 -21.50 18.20
CA ASP A 89 -32.05 -22.32 19.09
C ASP A 89 -33.51 -21.86 19.11
N PRO A 90 -34.42 -22.61 18.46
CA PRO A 90 -35.83 -22.24 18.35
C PRO A 90 -36.60 -22.28 19.67
N ASP A 91 -36.09 -22.96 20.67
CA ASP A 91 -36.76 -23.16 21.96
C ASP A 91 -36.58 -21.92 22.89
N LYS A 92 -35.69 -20.98 22.54
CA LYS A 92 -35.47 -19.72 23.30
C LYS A 92 -36.55 -18.66 23.11
N GLY A 93 -37.57 -18.89 22.29
CA GLY A 93 -38.72 -17.98 22.14
C GLY A 93 -38.46 -16.69 21.40
N VAL A 94 -37.28 -16.49 20.81
CA VAL A 94 -36.93 -15.32 20.02
C VAL A 94 -37.15 -15.59 18.52
N LYS A 95 -37.47 -14.56 17.76
CA LYS A 95 -37.57 -14.67 16.29
C LYS A 95 -36.18 -14.93 15.70
N PHE A 96 -36.11 -15.80 14.67
CA PHE A 96 -34.87 -16.12 14.00
C PHE A 96 -34.11 -14.87 13.50
N ILE A 97 -34.83 -13.91 12.88
CA ILE A 97 -34.23 -12.70 12.35
C ILE A 97 -33.54 -11.85 13.40
N SER A 98 -34.09 -11.78 14.63
CA SER A 98 -33.50 -11.02 15.76
C SER A 98 -32.15 -11.60 16.18
N TYR A 99 -32.00 -12.92 16.09
CA TYR A 99 -30.74 -13.61 16.35
C TYR A 99 -29.79 -13.48 15.14
N ALA A 100 -30.29 -13.64 13.92
CA ALA A 100 -29.51 -13.59 12.70
C ALA A 100 -28.83 -12.22 12.46
N VAL A 101 -29.49 -11.12 12.84
CA VAL A 101 -28.94 -9.75 12.75
C VAL A 101 -27.55 -9.64 13.41
N TRP A 102 -27.38 -10.30 14.54
CA TRP A 102 -26.09 -10.26 15.24
C TRP A 102 -24.98 -10.92 14.43
N TRP A 103 -25.25 -12.09 13.83
CA TRP A 103 -24.30 -12.80 12.97
C TRP A 103 -24.02 -12.08 11.67
N ILE A 104 -25.06 -11.55 11.02
CA ILE A 104 -24.92 -10.73 9.80
C ILE A 104 -24.04 -9.53 10.09
N ARG A 105 -24.33 -8.79 11.17
CA ARG A 105 -23.54 -7.64 11.58
C ARG A 105 -22.08 -8.00 11.84
N GLN A 106 -21.85 -9.06 12.59
CA GLN A 106 -20.50 -9.51 12.96
C GLN A 106 -19.69 -9.86 11.72
N THR A 107 -20.26 -10.63 10.79
CA THR A 107 -19.57 -11.06 9.57
C THR A 107 -19.28 -9.87 8.66
N VAL A 108 -20.23 -8.95 8.49
CA VAL A 108 -20.04 -7.73 7.68
C VAL A 108 -18.98 -6.81 8.28
N LEU A 109 -18.99 -6.57 9.59
CA LEU A 109 -17.98 -5.72 10.23
C LEU A 109 -16.59 -6.34 10.17
N GLN A 110 -16.50 -7.65 10.31
CA GLN A 110 -15.23 -8.38 10.17
C GLN A 110 -14.69 -8.26 8.74
N ALA A 111 -15.51 -8.49 7.73
CA ALA A 111 -15.10 -8.37 6.32
C ALA A 111 -14.69 -6.94 5.96
N LEU A 112 -15.44 -5.92 6.42
CA LEU A 112 -15.04 -4.52 6.26
C LEU A 112 -13.68 -4.22 6.90
N ALA A 113 -13.38 -4.83 8.05
CA ALA A 113 -12.10 -4.63 8.71
C ALA A 113 -10.93 -5.32 7.99
N GLU A 114 -11.18 -6.46 7.33
CA GLU A 114 -10.14 -7.29 6.71
C GLU A 114 -9.93 -6.99 5.21
N GLN A 115 -10.97 -6.56 4.48
CA GLN A 115 -10.96 -6.51 3.01
C GLN A 115 -10.97 -5.10 2.41
N THR A 116 -11.18 -4.05 3.23
CA THR A 116 -11.28 -2.67 2.69
C THR A 116 -9.93 -2.00 2.45
N ARG A 117 -8.85 -2.56 2.94
CA ARG A 117 -7.50 -2.01 2.80
C ARG A 117 -6.59 -2.99 2.09
N SER A 118 -5.63 -2.49 1.30
CA SER A 118 -4.59 -3.31 0.68
C SER A 118 -3.69 -3.95 1.74
N GLY A 119 -3.36 -3.20 2.80
CA GLY A 119 -2.63 -3.70 3.96
C GLY A 119 -3.59 -4.21 5.05
N ARG A 120 -3.55 -5.50 5.39
CA ARG A 120 -4.37 -6.09 6.46
C ARG A 120 -3.99 -5.53 7.83
N ILE A 121 -4.96 -4.92 8.51
CA ILE A 121 -4.83 -4.45 9.89
C ILE A 121 -5.45 -5.48 10.85
N PRO A 122 -4.76 -5.88 11.94
CA PRO A 122 -5.32 -6.75 12.97
C PRO A 122 -6.61 -6.16 13.57
N LEU A 123 -7.60 -7.02 13.86
CA LEU A 123 -8.91 -6.61 14.39
C LEU A 123 -8.82 -5.77 15.68
N ASN A 124 -7.83 -6.06 16.53
CA ASN A 124 -7.59 -5.28 17.76
C ASN A 124 -7.24 -3.82 17.45
N GLN A 125 -6.45 -3.57 16.41
CA GLN A 125 -6.10 -2.21 16.00
C GLN A 125 -7.29 -1.49 15.33
N ASN A 126 -8.17 -2.21 14.64
CA ASN A 126 -9.38 -1.62 14.05
C ASN A 126 -10.31 -1.02 15.12
N SER A 127 -10.43 -1.66 16.29
CA SER A 127 -11.21 -1.09 17.40
C SER A 127 -10.60 0.21 17.91
N ASN A 128 -9.26 0.28 18.01
CA ASN A 128 -8.54 1.47 18.42
C ASN A 128 -8.63 2.59 17.36
N LEU A 129 -8.57 2.25 16.08
CA LEU A 129 -8.80 3.20 14.98
C LEU A 129 -10.23 3.78 15.01
N ALA A 130 -11.23 2.93 15.27
CA ALA A 130 -12.61 3.38 15.41
C ALA A 130 -12.79 4.28 16.64
N LYS A 131 -12.11 3.97 17.76
CA LYS A 131 -12.10 4.82 18.96
C LYS A 131 -11.43 6.16 18.65
N LEU A 132 -10.25 6.14 18.00
CA LEU A 132 -9.54 7.35 17.57
C LEU A 132 -10.40 8.25 16.68
N ALA A 133 -11.09 7.69 15.69
CA ALA A 133 -11.94 8.45 14.78
C ALA A 133 -13.12 9.13 15.52
N ARG A 134 -13.76 8.41 16.45
CA ARG A 134 -14.86 8.97 17.28
C ARG A 134 -14.36 10.08 18.19
N THR A 135 -13.26 9.85 18.89
CA THR A 135 -12.64 10.85 19.79
C THR A 135 -12.21 12.08 19.01
N ASN A 136 -11.59 11.90 17.83
CA ASN A 136 -11.20 13.02 16.97
C ASN A 136 -12.42 13.86 16.53
N THR A 137 -13.53 13.21 16.15
CA THR A 137 -14.75 13.90 15.75
C THR A 137 -15.38 14.65 16.93
N ALA A 138 -15.48 14.00 18.10
CA ALA A 138 -16.05 14.62 19.31
C ALA A 138 -15.22 15.83 19.76
N LEU A 139 -13.90 15.70 19.83
CA LEU A 139 -13.02 16.81 20.20
C LEU A 139 -13.05 17.95 19.16
N THR A 140 -13.15 17.64 17.87
CA THR A 140 -13.29 18.66 16.81
C THR A 140 -14.58 19.46 16.99
N GLN A 141 -15.68 18.78 17.33
CA GLN A 141 -16.96 19.46 17.61
C GLN A 141 -16.88 20.32 18.86
N MET A 142 -16.21 19.88 19.91
CA MET A 142 -16.08 20.63 21.17
C MET A 142 -15.12 21.82 21.05
N LEU A 143 -14.02 21.66 20.35
CA LEU A 143 -12.95 22.67 20.25
C LEU A 143 -13.13 23.63 19.09
N GLY A 144 -13.97 23.32 18.09
CA GLY A 144 -14.12 24.09 16.86
C GLY A 144 -12.88 24.05 15.94
N ARG A 145 -11.87 23.21 16.25
CA ARG A 145 -10.63 23.00 15.50
C ARG A 145 -10.18 21.54 15.57
N ALA A 146 -9.24 21.15 14.72
CA ALA A 146 -8.62 19.83 14.82
C ALA A 146 -7.88 19.67 16.16
N PRO A 147 -8.09 18.54 16.88
CA PRO A 147 -7.42 18.26 18.15
C PRO A 147 -5.95 17.88 17.94
N THR A 148 -5.11 18.24 18.88
CA THR A 148 -3.71 17.83 18.95
C THR A 148 -3.57 16.39 19.42
N ASP A 149 -2.40 15.76 19.18
CA ASP A 149 -2.12 14.39 19.65
C ASP A 149 -2.18 14.29 21.19
N LEU A 150 -1.82 15.36 21.90
CA LEU A 150 -1.89 15.43 23.36
C LEU A 150 -3.34 15.46 23.88
N GLU A 151 -4.23 16.18 23.19
CA GLU A 151 -5.65 16.24 23.55
C GLU A 151 -6.32 14.88 23.34
N ILE A 152 -6.02 14.22 22.22
CA ILE A 152 -6.52 12.86 21.92
C ILE A 152 -5.97 11.84 22.93
N SER A 153 -4.68 11.92 23.24
CA SER A 153 -4.01 11.06 24.22
C SER A 153 -4.68 11.10 25.59
N ARG A 154 -5.03 12.30 26.06
CA ARG A 154 -5.74 12.49 27.34
C ARG A 154 -7.16 11.92 27.31
N GLU A 155 -7.88 12.11 26.22
CA GLU A 155 -9.27 11.65 26.10
C GLU A 155 -9.35 10.12 25.90
N MET A 156 -8.37 9.53 25.21
CA MET A 156 -8.32 8.08 25.00
C MET A 156 -7.65 7.32 26.13
N ASP A 157 -6.96 8.01 27.04
CA ASP A 157 -6.08 7.42 28.08
C ASP A 157 -5.00 6.50 27.50
N GLU A 158 -4.35 6.98 26.40
CA GLU A 158 -3.33 6.24 25.67
C GLU A 158 -2.07 7.12 25.48
N PRO A 159 -0.86 6.54 25.44
CA PRO A 159 0.36 7.30 25.21
C PRO A 159 0.33 8.05 23.87
N VAL A 160 0.96 9.24 23.82
CA VAL A 160 1.02 10.07 22.60
C VAL A 160 1.65 9.32 21.42
N ASP A 161 2.66 8.50 21.68
CA ASP A 161 3.32 7.72 20.63
C ASP A 161 2.40 6.66 20.03
N THR A 162 1.51 6.07 20.85
CA THR A 162 0.44 5.17 20.38
C THR A 162 -0.54 5.92 19.46
N ILE A 163 -0.93 7.14 19.84
CA ILE A 163 -1.82 7.98 19.01
C ILE A 163 -1.17 8.32 17.67
N ARG A 164 0.12 8.68 17.67
CA ARG A 164 0.88 8.94 16.44
C ARG A 164 0.97 7.70 15.54
N ALA A 165 1.23 6.55 16.12
CA ALA A 165 1.26 5.27 15.39
C ALA A 165 -0.12 4.96 14.78
N LEU A 166 -1.20 5.11 15.56
CA LEU A 166 -2.58 4.92 15.07
C LEU A 166 -2.93 5.91 13.95
N ARG A 167 -2.51 7.17 14.01
CA ARG A 167 -2.72 8.14 12.93
C ARG A 167 -2.01 7.76 11.63
N ARG A 168 -0.77 7.25 11.72
CA ARG A 168 -0.05 6.73 10.53
C ARG A 168 -0.80 5.57 9.88
N VAL A 169 -1.29 4.64 10.69
CA VAL A 169 -2.10 3.51 10.22
C VAL A 169 -3.47 3.94 9.71
N ALA A 170 -4.06 5.02 10.27
CA ALA A 170 -5.35 5.57 9.87
C ALA A 170 -5.31 6.28 8.51
N ALA A 171 -4.13 6.70 8.03
CA ALA A 171 -4.00 7.35 6.73
C ALA A 171 -4.59 6.47 5.62
N SER A 172 -5.38 7.09 4.74
CA SER A 172 -5.95 6.38 3.60
C SER A 172 -4.87 6.14 2.55
N GLU A 173 -4.93 4.98 1.93
CA GLU A 173 -4.10 4.64 0.79
C GLU A 173 -4.51 5.48 -0.42
N LEU A 174 -3.52 5.96 -1.16
CA LEU A 174 -3.72 6.68 -2.42
C LEU A 174 -3.43 5.72 -3.57
N SER A 175 -4.30 5.70 -4.59
CA SER A 175 -4.02 4.95 -5.80
C SER A 175 -2.89 5.64 -6.58
N LEU A 176 -1.90 4.87 -7.01
CA LEU A 176 -0.84 5.36 -7.89
C LEU A 176 -1.38 5.75 -9.27
N ASP A 177 -2.50 5.15 -9.69
CA ASP A 177 -3.17 5.48 -10.95
C ASP A 177 -4.10 6.70 -10.83
N ALA A 178 -4.24 7.27 -9.63
CA ALA A 178 -5.07 8.45 -9.45
C ALA A 178 -4.44 9.66 -10.17
N PRO A 179 -5.24 10.42 -10.95
CA PRO A 179 -4.75 11.64 -11.57
C PRO A 179 -4.39 12.68 -10.51
N ILE A 180 -3.28 13.37 -10.72
CA ILE A 180 -2.79 14.41 -9.78
C ILE A 180 -3.77 15.59 -9.76
N ASP A 181 -4.26 16.00 -10.94
CA ASP A 181 -5.28 17.04 -11.04
C ASP A 181 -6.62 16.41 -11.46
N ARG A 182 -7.63 16.53 -10.59
CA ARG A 182 -8.97 16.00 -10.84
C ARG A 182 -9.75 16.76 -11.93
N GLY A 183 -9.24 17.91 -12.37
CA GLY A 183 -9.85 18.74 -13.41
C GLY A 183 -9.35 18.46 -14.83
N ASP A 184 -8.20 17.83 -14.97
CA ASP A 184 -7.57 17.57 -16.25
C ASP A 184 -7.53 16.06 -16.55
N ARG A 185 -8.17 15.65 -17.67
CA ARG A 185 -8.19 14.24 -18.09
C ARG A 185 -6.86 13.72 -18.62
N ASP A 186 -5.96 14.63 -18.99
CA ASP A 186 -4.60 14.34 -19.50
C ASP A 186 -3.52 14.54 -18.40
N SER A 187 -3.91 14.76 -17.13
CA SER A 187 -2.93 14.88 -16.06
C SER A 187 -2.26 13.53 -15.80
N SER A 188 -0.93 13.55 -15.67
CA SER A 188 -0.13 12.38 -15.31
C SER A 188 -0.61 11.75 -14.02
N SER A 189 -0.50 10.43 -13.93
CA SER A 189 -0.85 9.68 -12.70
C SER A 189 0.16 9.97 -11.59
N PHE A 190 -0.27 9.74 -10.35
CA PHE A 190 0.62 9.87 -9.18
C PHE A 190 1.83 8.94 -9.31
N GLY A 191 1.65 7.73 -9.88
CA GLY A 191 2.70 6.75 -10.12
C GLY A 191 3.73 7.21 -11.16
N GLU A 192 3.31 7.86 -12.25
CA GLU A 192 4.23 8.38 -13.27
C GLU A 192 5.17 9.45 -12.71
N ARG A 193 4.69 10.26 -11.77
CA ARG A 193 5.52 11.27 -11.12
C ARG A 193 6.60 10.65 -10.22
N PHE A 194 6.32 9.50 -9.58
CA PHE A 194 7.34 8.76 -8.84
C PHE A 194 8.27 7.98 -9.77
N ALA A 195 7.76 7.40 -10.87
CA ALA A 195 8.59 6.69 -11.85
C ALA A 195 9.52 7.62 -12.62
N GLY A 196 9.17 8.89 -12.83
CA GLY A 196 9.99 9.88 -13.52
C GLY A 196 11.36 10.12 -12.87
N THR A 197 11.48 9.97 -11.55
CA THR A 197 12.78 10.05 -10.85
C THR A 197 13.63 8.80 -11.11
N ALA A 198 13.04 7.61 -11.18
CA ALA A 198 13.79 6.38 -11.43
C ALA A 198 14.31 6.24 -12.87
N ALA A 199 13.63 6.85 -13.85
CA ALA A 199 14.08 6.86 -15.25
C ALA A 199 15.30 7.78 -15.45
N ALA A 200 15.36 8.91 -14.74
CA ALA A 200 16.52 9.81 -14.78
C ALA A 200 17.78 9.15 -14.18
N ASP A 201 17.61 8.35 -13.10
CA ASP A 201 18.72 7.62 -12.48
C ASP A 201 19.32 6.57 -13.44
N ILE A 202 18.52 5.92 -14.30
CA ILE A 202 19.01 4.93 -15.28
C ILE A 202 19.83 5.58 -16.41
N GLU A 203 19.42 6.76 -16.90
CA GLU A 203 20.19 7.48 -17.91
C GLU A 203 21.52 7.98 -17.35
N GLU A 204 21.54 8.47 -16.11
CA GLU A 204 22.73 8.93 -15.41
C GLU A 204 23.69 7.75 -15.12
N ASP A 205 23.18 6.57 -14.77
CA ASP A 205 23.98 5.34 -14.60
C ASP A 205 24.60 4.87 -15.91
N VAL A 206 23.88 4.86 -17.03
CA VAL A 206 24.41 4.46 -18.34
C VAL A 206 25.48 5.46 -18.83
N GLU A 207 25.26 6.76 -18.67
CA GLU A 207 26.27 7.77 -18.99
C GLU A 207 27.52 7.63 -18.11
N SER A 208 27.37 7.34 -16.82
CA SER A 208 28.49 7.15 -15.90
C SER A 208 29.34 5.94 -16.26
N ILE A 209 28.70 4.82 -16.64
CA ILE A 209 29.37 3.60 -17.11
C ILE A 209 30.14 3.88 -18.40
N ALA A 210 29.51 4.52 -19.39
CA ALA A 210 30.16 4.87 -20.65
C ALA A 210 31.34 5.82 -20.46
N ARG A 211 31.23 6.81 -19.56
CA ARG A 211 32.33 7.71 -19.18
C ARG A 211 33.47 6.96 -18.54
N ARG A 212 33.18 5.99 -17.67
CA ARG A 212 34.20 5.18 -16.99
C ARG A 212 34.94 4.29 -17.99
N GLU A 213 34.26 3.60 -18.87
CA GLU A 213 34.88 2.78 -19.94
C GLU A 213 35.75 3.60 -20.87
N PHE A 214 35.31 4.82 -21.22
CA PHE A 214 36.11 5.75 -22.01
C PHE A 214 37.40 6.17 -21.29
N LEU A 215 37.32 6.53 -19.98
CA LEU A 215 38.48 6.90 -19.18
C LEU A 215 39.46 5.71 -19.03
N GLU A 216 38.97 4.49 -18.80
CA GLU A 216 39.80 3.28 -18.72
C GLU A 216 40.54 3.04 -20.02
N THR A 217 39.87 3.13 -21.15
CA THR A 217 40.49 2.97 -22.49
C THR A 217 41.59 4.02 -22.75
N MET A 218 41.34 5.26 -22.35
CA MET A 218 42.30 6.35 -22.46
C MET A 218 43.53 6.14 -21.56
N PHE A 219 43.30 5.74 -20.33
CA PHE A 219 44.39 5.47 -19.38
C PHE A 219 45.27 4.33 -19.83
N ASP A 220 44.68 3.25 -20.38
CA ASP A 220 45.40 2.10 -20.91
C ASP A 220 46.23 2.46 -22.16
N SER A 221 45.74 3.38 -23.00
CA SER A 221 46.40 3.76 -24.24
C SER A 221 47.57 4.72 -24.07
N TYR A 222 47.49 5.67 -23.11
CA TYR A 222 48.41 6.81 -23.00
C TYR A 222 49.24 6.84 -21.76
N LEU A 223 48.88 6.10 -20.68
CA LEU A 223 49.58 6.12 -19.41
C LEU A 223 50.34 4.81 -19.13
N THR A 224 51.45 4.95 -18.43
CA THR A 224 52.14 3.79 -17.89
C THR A 224 51.37 3.23 -16.67
N GLU A 225 51.55 1.96 -16.34
CA GLU A 225 50.91 1.29 -15.22
C GLU A 225 51.04 2.07 -13.89
N ARG A 226 52.23 2.70 -13.72
CA ARG A 226 52.51 3.47 -12.52
C ARG A 226 51.77 4.83 -12.48
N GLU A 227 51.68 5.49 -13.63
CA GLU A 227 50.92 6.76 -13.78
C GLU A 227 49.40 6.51 -13.61
N ARG A 228 48.90 5.44 -14.18
CA ARG A 228 47.52 4.99 -14.06
C ARG A 228 47.15 4.72 -12.60
N LYS A 229 47.95 3.89 -11.90
CA LYS A 229 47.69 3.57 -10.49
C LYS A 229 47.66 4.79 -9.60
N ILE A 230 48.48 5.80 -9.86
CA ILE A 230 48.48 7.06 -9.08
C ILE A 230 47.20 7.86 -9.34
N LEU A 231 46.70 7.92 -10.59
CA LEU A 231 45.44 8.61 -10.89
C LEU A 231 44.24 7.87 -10.31
N TYR A 232 44.21 6.54 -10.36
CA TYR A 232 43.14 5.73 -9.77
C TYR A 232 43.04 5.99 -8.26
N LEU A 233 44.15 5.96 -7.55
CA LEU A 233 44.19 6.25 -6.11
C LEU A 233 43.88 7.70 -5.77
N TYR A 234 44.26 8.64 -6.64
CA TYR A 234 44.04 10.06 -6.39
C TYR A 234 42.58 10.49 -6.55
N TYR A 235 41.90 9.93 -7.55
CA TYR A 235 40.47 10.20 -7.84
C TYR A 235 39.50 9.16 -7.28
N GLY A 236 39.97 8.14 -6.59
CA GLY A 236 39.13 7.07 -6.06
C GLY A 236 38.38 6.30 -7.13
N LEU A 237 38.99 6.10 -8.31
CA LEU A 237 38.30 5.45 -9.45
C LEU A 237 38.16 3.93 -9.26
N ASP A 238 38.86 3.33 -8.29
CA ASP A 238 38.85 1.89 -8.03
C ASP A 238 37.89 1.55 -6.86
N ASP A 239 37.99 2.25 -5.76
CA ASP A 239 37.27 1.98 -4.51
C ASP A 239 36.30 3.11 -4.07
N GLY A 240 36.22 4.20 -4.84
CA GLY A 240 35.39 5.36 -4.53
C GLY A 240 35.99 6.29 -3.46
N GLU A 241 37.20 6.03 -2.95
CA GLU A 241 37.86 6.84 -1.94
C GLU A 241 39.00 7.67 -2.52
N GLU A 242 38.90 8.99 -2.54
CA GLU A 242 39.96 9.90 -2.93
C GLU A 242 41.09 9.92 -1.89
N ARG A 243 42.34 9.74 -2.35
CA ARG A 243 43.54 9.75 -1.48
C ARG A 243 44.39 10.96 -1.71
N THR A 244 44.98 11.47 -0.64
CA THR A 244 45.92 12.58 -0.71
C THR A 244 47.27 12.15 -1.30
N LEU A 245 48.01 13.11 -1.90
CA LEU A 245 49.35 12.83 -2.48
C LEU A 245 50.33 12.24 -1.43
N GLU A 246 50.13 12.51 -0.14
CA GLU A 246 50.94 12.04 0.97
C GLU A 246 50.64 10.56 1.30
N GLU A 247 49.38 10.20 1.33
CA GLU A 247 48.92 8.83 1.51
C GLU A 247 49.35 7.94 0.35
N ILE A 248 49.18 8.41 -0.90
CA ILE A 248 49.66 7.71 -2.10
C ILE A 248 51.16 7.53 -2.06
N GLY A 249 51.91 8.56 -1.61
CA GLY A 249 53.34 8.48 -1.43
C GLY A 249 53.75 7.43 -0.42
N SER A 250 53.08 7.35 0.71
CA SER A 250 53.26 6.33 1.73
C SER A 250 52.96 4.91 1.22
N LEU A 251 51.90 4.73 0.46
CA LEU A 251 51.49 3.45 -0.13
C LEU A 251 52.48 2.93 -1.20
N LEU A 252 53.06 3.83 -2.00
CA LEU A 252 53.97 3.48 -3.09
C LEU A 252 55.47 3.61 -2.73
N GLY A 253 55.80 3.99 -1.50
CA GLY A 253 57.15 4.14 -1.02
C GLY A 253 57.93 5.29 -1.70
N VAL A 254 57.25 6.40 -2.04
CA VAL A 254 57.81 7.56 -2.74
C VAL A 254 57.40 8.86 -2.04
N THR A 255 58.18 9.91 -2.26
CA THR A 255 57.90 11.23 -1.67
C THR A 255 56.67 11.87 -2.27
N ARG A 256 55.91 12.67 -1.50
CA ARG A 256 54.75 13.46 -1.96
C ARG A 256 55.04 14.26 -3.24
N GLU A 257 56.23 14.91 -3.27
CA GLU A 257 56.61 15.70 -4.47
C GLU A 257 56.83 14.83 -5.70
N ARG A 258 57.31 13.60 -5.54
CA ARG A 258 57.48 12.68 -6.64
C ARG A 258 56.10 12.21 -7.18
N ILE A 259 55.14 11.96 -6.32
CA ILE A 259 53.76 11.65 -6.74
C ILE A 259 53.16 12.83 -7.50
N ARG A 260 53.34 14.07 -7.01
CA ARG A 260 52.87 15.29 -7.69
C ARG A 260 53.45 15.41 -9.12
N GLN A 261 54.75 15.17 -9.26
CA GLN A 261 55.40 15.18 -10.57
C GLN A 261 54.86 14.13 -11.52
N ILE A 262 54.67 12.90 -11.05
CA ILE A 262 54.12 11.80 -11.88
C ILE A 262 52.67 12.10 -12.28
N ARG A 263 51.86 12.55 -11.34
CA ARG A 263 50.47 12.98 -11.63
C ARG A 263 50.44 14.08 -12.69
N ASN A 264 51.19 15.14 -12.55
CA ASN A 264 51.22 16.25 -13.51
C ASN A 264 51.68 15.77 -14.90
N ARG A 265 52.68 14.89 -14.97
CA ARG A 265 53.16 14.33 -16.23
C ARG A 265 52.11 13.42 -16.89
N ALA A 266 51.36 12.66 -16.10
CA ALA A 266 50.23 11.87 -16.61
C ALA A 266 49.16 12.79 -17.21
N PHE A 267 48.83 13.91 -16.58
CA PHE A 267 47.92 14.90 -17.11
C PHE A 267 48.41 15.57 -18.40
N GLU A 268 49.65 15.91 -18.52
CA GLU A 268 50.20 16.45 -19.76
C GLU A 268 50.06 15.47 -20.93
N LYS A 269 50.37 14.21 -20.70
CA LYS A 269 50.17 13.14 -21.72
C LYS A 269 48.71 12.99 -22.15
N LEU A 270 47.74 13.06 -21.23
CA LEU A 270 46.33 13.00 -21.53
C LEU A 270 45.85 14.23 -22.28
N LYS A 271 46.37 15.41 -21.98
CA LYS A 271 46.07 16.66 -22.71
C LYS A 271 46.62 16.66 -24.14
N GLU A 272 47.79 16.07 -24.36
CA GLU A 272 48.43 15.97 -25.68
C GLU A 272 47.83 14.85 -26.52
N SER A 273 46.98 14.01 -25.96
CA SER A 273 46.27 12.96 -26.67
C SER A 273 45.22 13.52 -27.66
N PRO A 274 44.87 12.81 -28.73
CA PRO A 274 43.84 13.24 -29.69
C PRO A 274 42.47 13.53 -29.04
N HIS A 275 42.23 13.02 -27.83
CA HIS A 275 40.98 13.17 -27.06
C HIS A 275 41.10 14.17 -25.92
N GLY A 276 42.21 14.94 -25.84
CA GLY A 276 42.46 15.91 -24.76
C GLY A 276 41.38 17.00 -24.64
N GLU A 277 40.79 17.44 -25.79
CA GLU A 277 39.68 18.41 -25.80
C GLU A 277 38.41 17.84 -25.19
N SER A 278 38.10 16.57 -25.41
CA SER A 278 36.94 15.90 -24.82
C SER A 278 37.07 15.74 -23.28
N LEU A 279 38.31 15.68 -22.78
CA LEU A 279 38.61 15.63 -21.37
C LEU A 279 38.56 17.02 -20.70
N SER A 280 38.59 18.11 -21.46
CA SER A 280 38.61 19.48 -20.89
C SER A 280 37.34 19.80 -20.07
N GLY A 281 36.19 19.19 -20.38
CA GLY A 281 34.96 19.29 -19.63
C GLY A 281 35.04 18.68 -18.20
N PHE A 282 35.91 17.71 -18.01
CA PHE A 282 36.15 17.07 -16.70
C PHE A 282 37.08 17.88 -15.77
N TRP A 283 37.92 18.77 -16.35
CA TRP A 283 38.88 19.57 -15.59
C TRP A 283 38.33 20.90 -15.07
N SER A 284 37.21 21.37 -15.66
CA SER A 284 36.60 22.64 -15.29
C SER A 284 35.55 22.54 -14.17
N ALA A 285 35.28 21.33 -13.69
CA ALA A 285 34.27 21.08 -12.68
C ALA A 285 34.81 20.96 -11.24
N ASN A 286 36.15 21.22 -11.01
CA ASN A 286 36.74 21.28 -9.66
C ASN A 286 37.55 22.55 -9.46
#